data_a984115e77ca7011b7afc65d47d5b9df
#
_entry.id   a984115e77ca7011b7afc65d47d5b9df
#
_cell.length_a   1.000
_cell.length_b   1.000
_cell.length_c   1.000
_cell.angle_alpha   90.00
_cell.angle_beta   90.00
_cell.angle_gamma   90.00
#
_symmetry.space_group_name_H-M   'P 1'
#
loop_
_entity.id
_entity.type
_entity.pdbx_description
1 polymer ?
#
loop_
_entity_poly.entity_id
_entity_poly.type
_entity_poly.pdbx_seq_one_letter_code
_entity_poly.pdbx_strand_id
1 'polypeptide(L)'
;VASGDFALAGKTSPWKGRIVTATPAFSENQTLFGWTETEGIVSLDLEGDSHITVYRRTGGQLTREIQDFRPVLWLEGPGLLQNFKGSFELTPLSGHLFYRTLAVFHSWKEIQAARKYLLKSTGRSPSDKAAPYLFLSDPVHLHLLTTGQTSFRGMTLNDLNRLQIDIETYCTPGFEFPKAERENDRIIAIAVSDSTGWQTVLWGKELTEAEMIAQLNHTIQARDPDVIEGHNLFKFDLNY
;
A
#
# COMPACT_ATOMS: atom_id res chain seq x y z
N VAL A 1 29.28 37.46 3.05
CA VAL A 1 30.14 36.54 3.79
C VAL A 1 29.87 35.13 3.31
N ALA A 2 30.84 34.63 2.56
CA ALA A 2 31.18 33.26 2.17
C ALA A 2 30.05 32.20 2.07
N SER A 3 29.71 31.90 0.82
CA SER A 3 29.22 30.63 0.30
C SER A 3 30.28 29.54 0.50
N GLY A 4 29.99 28.53 1.31
CA GLY A 4 30.83 27.35 1.44
C GLY A 4 30.29 26.23 0.56
N ASP A 5 30.90 25.98 -0.59
CA ASP A 5 30.74 24.80 -1.42
C ASP A 5 31.24 23.57 -0.66
N PHE A 6 30.34 22.67 -0.26
CA PHE A 6 30.68 21.32 0.17
C PHE A 6 30.79 20.42 -1.07
N ALA A 7 31.99 20.35 -1.62
CA ALA A 7 32.35 19.34 -2.59
C ALA A 7 32.57 18.00 -1.86
N LEU A 8 31.64 17.05 -1.96
CA LEU A 8 31.86 15.66 -1.60
C LEU A 8 32.68 14.98 -2.70
N ALA A 9 33.97 14.79 -2.41
CA ALA A 9 34.87 14.03 -3.25
C ALA A 9 34.49 12.53 -3.29
N GLY A 10 34.26 12.03 -4.50
CA GLY A 10 34.65 10.73 -4.97
C GLY A 10 34.12 9.48 -4.26
N LYS A 11 32.85 9.13 -4.44
CA LYS A 11 32.42 7.74 -4.69
C LYS A 11 31.30 7.83 -5.72
N THR A 12 31.55 7.28 -6.91
CA THR A 12 30.55 7.18 -7.96
C THR A 12 29.44 6.24 -7.47
N SER A 13 28.38 6.83 -6.94
CA SER A 13 27.11 6.16 -6.77
C SER A 13 26.64 5.69 -8.15
N PRO A 14 26.16 4.46 -8.33
CA PRO A 14 25.54 4.02 -9.58
C PRO A 14 24.25 4.82 -9.88
N TRP A 15 23.76 5.58 -8.92
CA TRP A 15 22.68 6.54 -9.07
C TRP A 15 23.25 7.90 -9.47
N LYS A 16 23.45 8.12 -10.77
CA LYS A 16 23.57 9.49 -11.28
C LYS A 16 22.22 10.16 -11.07
N GLY A 17 22.14 10.98 -10.04
CA GLY A 17 20.98 11.82 -9.75
C GLY A 17 20.68 12.72 -10.96
N ARG A 18 19.81 12.26 -11.83
CA ARG A 18 19.19 13.10 -12.85
C ARG A 18 18.07 13.82 -12.14
N ILE A 19 18.18 15.15 -12.00
CA ILE A 19 17.02 15.99 -11.72
C ILE A 19 16.14 15.85 -12.96
N VAL A 20 15.08 15.02 -12.82
CA VAL A 20 14.14 14.76 -13.90
C VAL A 20 13.19 15.95 -13.95
N THR A 21 13.45 16.91 -14.81
CA THR A 21 12.53 18.00 -15.19
C THR A 21 11.57 17.59 -16.32
N ALA A 22 11.68 16.37 -16.82
CA ALA A 22 10.75 15.76 -17.77
C ALA A 22 10.21 14.47 -17.15
N THR A 23 8.97 14.12 -17.45
CA THR A 23 8.39 12.80 -17.16
C THR A 23 9.44 11.74 -17.49
N PRO A 24 9.88 10.92 -16.54
CA PRO A 24 10.89 9.92 -16.82
C PRO A 24 10.41 9.07 -18.00
N ALA A 25 11.26 8.84 -18.96
CA ALA A 25 11.00 7.80 -19.93
C ALA A 25 10.98 6.48 -19.15
N PHE A 26 9.78 5.98 -18.82
CA PHE A 26 9.54 4.76 -18.03
C PHE A 26 10.16 3.50 -18.66
N SER A 27 10.68 3.61 -19.87
CA SER A 27 11.32 2.53 -20.61
C SER A 27 12.66 2.05 -20.06
N GLU A 28 13.34 2.82 -19.18
CA GLU A 28 14.71 2.50 -18.82
C GLU A 28 14.86 1.47 -17.71
N ASN A 29 13.84 1.24 -16.87
CA ASN A 29 13.89 0.19 -15.85
C ASN A 29 12.50 -0.37 -15.52
N GLN A 30 12.01 -1.26 -16.38
CA GLN A 30 10.71 -1.91 -16.23
C GLN A 30 10.56 -2.70 -14.92
N THR A 31 11.67 -3.16 -14.34
CA THR A 31 11.64 -3.86 -13.04
C THR A 31 11.25 -2.94 -11.89
N LEU A 32 11.64 -1.65 -11.97
CA LEU A 32 11.33 -0.66 -10.92
C LEU A 32 10.01 0.09 -11.19
N PHE A 33 9.73 0.40 -12.46
CA PHE A 33 8.64 1.30 -12.83
C PHE A 33 7.47 0.60 -13.52
N GLY A 34 7.51 -0.73 -13.62
CA GLY A 34 6.52 -1.51 -14.35
C GLY A 34 6.68 -1.39 -15.86
N TRP A 35 5.84 -2.11 -16.59
CA TRP A 35 5.89 -2.17 -18.05
C TRP A 35 4.60 -1.72 -18.74
N THR A 36 3.58 -1.31 -17.97
CA THR A 36 2.35 -0.73 -18.51
C THR A 36 2.44 0.79 -18.49
N GLU A 37 1.73 1.43 -19.41
CA GLU A 37 1.62 2.89 -19.49
C GLU A 37 0.40 3.44 -18.77
N THR A 38 -0.26 2.62 -17.95
CA THR A 38 -1.43 3.05 -17.18
C THR A 38 -1.05 4.11 -16.16
N GLU A 39 -1.65 5.29 -16.28
CA GLU A 39 -1.40 6.43 -15.40
C GLU A 39 -2.57 6.68 -14.45
N GLY A 40 -2.30 7.45 -13.39
CA GLY A 40 -3.31 7.99 -12.48
C GLY A 40 -3.92 6.97 -11.53
N ILE A 41 -3.31 5.79 -11.32
CA ILE A 41 -3.77 4.83 -10.31
C ILE A 41 -3.51 5.42 -8.92
N VAL A 42 -4.56 5.69 -8.16
CA VAL A 42 -4.49 6.26 -6.81
C VAL A 42 -4.76 5.23 -5.72
N SER A 43 -5.54 4.19 -6.00
CA SER A 43 -5.82 3.12 -5.05
C SER A 43 -6.16 1.82 -5.75
N LEU A 44 -5.92 0.71 -5.06
CA LEU A 44 -6.36 -0.63 -5.47
C LEU A 44 -6.91 -1.35 -4.24
N ASP A 45 -7.92 -2.20 -4.45
CA ASP A 45 -8.49 -3.01 -3.40
C ASP A 45 -8.86 -4.41 -3.91
N LEU A 46 -8.71 -5.43 -3.05
CA LEU A 46 -9.12 -6.80 -3.37
C LEU A 46 -10.65 -6.91 -3.24
N GLU A 47 -11.33 -7.14 -4.35
CA GLU A 47 -12.76 -7.35 -4.38
C GLU A 47 -13.10 -8.86 -4.40
N GLY A 48 -13.60 -9.34 -3.27
CA GLY A 48 -13.80 -10.78 -3.07
C GLY A 48 -12.46 -11.53 -3.01
N ASP A 49 -12.31 -12.57 -3.83
CA ASP A 49 -11.13 -13.44 -3.84
C ASP A 49 -10.38 -13.44 -5.19
N SER A 50 -10.97 -12.88 -6.25
CA SER A 50 -10.50 -13.06 -7.64
C SER A 50 -10.48 -11.81 -8.49
N HIS A 51 -10.76 -10.65 -7.91
CA HIS A 51 -10.75 -9.38 -8.62
C HIS A 51 -9.99 -8.31 -7.83
N ILE A 52 -9.40 -7.38 -8.56
CA ILE A 52 -8.86 -6.13 -8.00
C ILE A 52 -9.67 -4.98 -8.58
N THR A 53 -10.21 -4.16 -7.70
CA THR A 53 -10.75 -2.86 -8.07
C THR A 53 -9.61 -1.86 -8.15
N VAL A 54 -9.45 -1.23 -9.30
CA VAL A 54 -8.45 -0.18 -9.56
C VAL A 54 -9.16 1.17 -9.62
N TYR A 55 -8.73 2.10 -8.78
CA TYR A 55 -9.22 3.48 -8.78
C TYR A 55 -8.21 4.37 -9.47
N ARG A 56 -8.68 5.15 -10.45
CA ARG A 56 -7.84 6.06 -11.23
C ARG A 56 -8.40 7.46 -11.19
N ARG A 57 -7.52 8.44 -10.97
CA ARG A 57 -7.85 9.86 -11.05
C ARG A 57 -7.25 10.47 -12.31
N THR A 58 -8.09 11.07 -13.13
CA THR A 58 -7.69 11.73 -14.37
C THR A 58 -8.47 13.03 -14.51
N GLY A 59 -7.77 14.16 -14.58
CA GLY A 59 -8.42 15.47 -14.70
C GLY A 59 -9.38 15.78 -13.55
N GLY A 60 -9.09 15.33 -12.33
CA GLY A 60 -9.93 15.50 -11.13
C GLY A 60 -11.08 14.49 -11.00
N GLN A 61 -11.35 13.69 -12.02
CA GLN A 61 -12.39 12.65 -11.96
C GLN A 61 -11.82 11.32 -11.48
N LEU A 62 -12.50 10.69 -10.53
CA LEU A 62 -12.23 9.33 -10.09
C LEU A 62 -13.02 8.33 -10.94
N THR A 63 -12.34 7.32 -11.48
CA THR A 63 -12.95 6.20 -12.19
C THR A 63 -12.60 4.89 -11.48
N ARG A 64 -13.49 3.92 -11.60
CA ARG A 64 -13.34 2.58 -11.03
C ARG A 64 -13.33 1.55 -12.16
N GLU A 65 -12.37 0.63 -12.12
CA GLU A 65 -12.24 -0.50 -13.05
C GLU A 65 -12.04 -1.78 -12.24
N ILE A 66 -12.70 -2.86 -12.65
CA ILE A 66 -12.53 -4.18 -12.05
C ILE A 66 -11.65 -5.01 -12.98
N GLN A 67 -10.55 -5.53 -12.45
CA GLN A 67 -9.59 -6.35 -13.17
C GLN A 67 -9.53 -7.77 -12.56
N ASP A 68 -9.28 -8.76 -13.40
CA ASP A 68 -9.07 -10.15 -12.95
C ASP A 68 -7.80 -10.21 -12.08
N PHE A 69 -7.91 -10.87 -10.95
CA PHE A 69 -6.78 -11.12 -10.06
C PHE A 69 -6.34 -12.58 -10.13
N ARG A 70 -5.13 -12.78 -10.62
CA ARG A 70 -4.50 -14.10 -10.72
C ARG A 70 -3.26 -14.15 -9.84
N PRO A 71 -3.41 -14.46 -8.54
CA PRO A 71 -2.29 -14.48 -7.59
C PRO A 71 -1.28 -15.57 -7.92
N VAL A 72 -0.01 -15.30 -7.61
CA VAL A 72 1.10 -16.19 -7.96
C VAL A 72 2.01 -16.52 -6.77
N LEU A 73 2.61 -17.71 -6.81
CA LEU A 73 3.73 -18.12 -5.96
C LEU A 73 4.95 -18.40 -6.84
N TRP A 74 6.12 -17.93 -6.39
CA TRP A 74 7.39 -18.34 -6.97
C TRP A 74 7.90 -19.58 -6.24
N LEU A 75 8.26 -20.61 -6.97
CA LEU A 75 8.68 -21.90 -6.46
C LEU A 75 10.09 -22.24 -6.98
N GLU A 76 10.91 -22.87 -6.12
CA GLU A 76 12.20 -23.46 -6.54
C GLU A 76 11.99 -24.47 -7.67
N GLY A 77 10.91 -25.24 -7.63
CA GLY A 77 10.56 -26.19 -8.68
C GLY A 77 9.11 -26.68 -8.60
N PRO A 78 8.61 -27.33 -9.68
CA PRO A 78 7.21 -27.73 -9.80
C PRO A 78 6.79 -28.82 -8.82
N GLY A 79 7.74 -29.62 -8.30
CA GLY A 79 7.47 -30.73 -7.38
C GLY A 79 6.93 -30.30 -6.02
N LEU A 80 7.10 -29.03 -5.64
CA LEU A 80 6.65 -28.51 -4.33
C LEU A 80 5.13 -28.56 -4.15
N LEU A 81 4.35 -28.50 -5.24
CA LEU A 81 2.89 -28.58 -5.23
C LEU A 81 2.35 -29.91 -5.78
N GLN A 82 3.19 -30.93 -6.00
CA GLN A 82 2.79 -32.18 -6.62
C GLN A 82 1.60 -32.89 -5.94
N ASN A 83 1.50 -32.80 -4.61
CA ASN A 83 0.43 -33.41 -3.82
C ASN A 83 -0.59 -32.40 -3.29
N PHE A 84 -0.50 -31.15 -3.71
CA PHE A 84 -1.48 -30.14 -3.36
C PHE A 84 -2.76 -30.34 -4.14
N LYS A 85 -3.91 -30.41 -3.43
CA LYS A 85 -5.23 -30.64 -4.02
C LYS A 85 -5.96 -29.31 -4.27
N GLY A 86 -5.37 -28.43 -5.08
CA GLY A 86 -5.96 -27.17 -5.49
C GLY A 86 -5.87 -26.99 -7.01
N SER A 87 -6.58 -25.99 -7.53
CA SER A 87 -6.48 -25.61 -8.95
C SER A 87 -5.39 -24.56 -9.11
N PHE A 88 -4.43 -24.83 -10.02
CA PHE A 88 -3.34 -23.89 -10.34
C PHE A 88 -2.70 -24.27 -11.67
N GLU A 89 -2.03 -23.31 -12.28
CA GLU A 89 -1.21 -23.50 -13.47
C GLU A 89 0.26 -23.34 -13.11
N LEU A 90 1.13 -24.14 -13.72
CA LEU A 90 2.58 -24.00 -13.54
C LEU A 90 3.22 -23.45 -14.80
N THR A 91 4.00 -22.39 -14.66
CA THR A 91 4.77 -21.78 -15.74
C THR A 91 6.25 -21.82 -15.40
N PRO A 92 7.12 -22.40 -16.23
CA PRO A 92 8.55 -22.36 -16.03
C PRO A 92 9.05 -20.92 -16.21
N LEU A 93 9.93 -20.47 -15.30
CA LEU A 93 10.61 -19.18 -15.40
C LEU A 93 11.94 -19.35 -16.14
N SER A 94 12.27 -18.40 -16.99
CA SER A 94 13.55 -18.34 -17.68
C SER A 94 14.68 -17.88 -16.72
N GLY A 95 15.92 -18.29 -17.03
CA GLY A 95 17.10 -17.87 -16.26
C GLY A 95 17.58 -18.92 -15.26
N HIS A 96 18.57 -18.51 -14.42
CA HIS A 96 19.27 -19.38 -13.47
C HIS A 96 19.04 -18.97 -12.00
N LEU A 97 17.95 -18.26 -11.71
CA LEU A 97 17.62 -17.83 -10.36
C LEU A 97 17.11 -19.01 -9.53
N PHE A 98 17.06 -18.81 -8.22
CA PHE A 98 16.63 -19.82 -7.26
C PHE A 98 15.19 -20.29 -7.53
N TYR A 99 14.26 -19.36 -7.74
CA TYR A 99 12.88 -19.70 -8.11
C TYR A 99 12.79 -19.90 -9.62
N ARG A 100 12.36 -21.09 -10.06
CA ARG A 100 12.30 -21.50 -11.47
C ARG A 100 10.91 -21.79 -11.99
N THR A 101 9.91 -21.73 -11.12
CA THR A 101 8.53 -22.05 -11.48
C THR A 101 7.60 -21.03 -10.86
N LEU A 102 6.66 -20.55 -11.65
CA LEU A 102 5.55 -19.72 -11.20
C LEU A 102 4.31 -20.60 -11.10
N ALA A 103 3.67 -20.63 -9.93
CA ALA A 103 2.36 -21.23 -9.75
C ALA A 103 1.31 -20.12 -9.75
N VAL A 104 0.36 -20.16 -10.68
CA VAL A 104 -0.71 -19.18 -10.88
C VAL A 104 -2.02 -19.76 -10.38
N PHE A 105 -2.72 -19.04 -9.53
CA PHE A 105 -4.00 -19.43 -8.92
C PHE A 105 -5.15 -18.55 -9.45
N HIS A 106 -6.39 -19.00 -9.23
CA HIS A 106 -7.58 -18.27 -9.66
C HIS A 106 -8.20 -17.39 -8.55
N SER A 107 -7.74 -17.56 -7.32
CA SER A 107 -8.25 -16.77 -6.19
C SER A 107 -7.23 -16.60 -5.06
N TRP A 108 -7.45 -15.55 -4.26
CA TRP A 108 -6.65 -15.31 -3.05
C TRP A 108 -6.79 -16.43 -2.02
N LYS A 109 -7.98 -17.03 -1.92
CA LYS A 109 -8.23 -18.17 -1.05
C LYS A 109 -7.40 -19.40 -1.42
N GLU A 110 -7.28 -19.69 -2.72
CA GLU A 110 -6.49 -20.83 -3.21
C GLU A 110 -5.00 -20.65 -2.94
N ILE A 111 -4.43 -19.47 -3.19
CA ILE A 111 -3.01 -19.23 -2.89
C ILE A 111 -2.72 -19.29 -1.39
N GLN A 112 -3.66 -18.82 -0.54
CA GLN A 112 -3.52 -18.96 0.91
C GLN A 112 -3.55 -20.44 1.35
N ALA A 113 -4.37 -21.28 0.72
CA ALA A 113 -4.37 -22.72 0.96
C ALA A 113 -3.04 -23.36 0.52
N ALA A 114 -2.51 -22.98 -0.65
CA ALA A 114 -1.21 -23.44 -1.14
C ALA A 114 -0.06 -23.01 -0.21
N ARG A 115 -0.09 -21.77 0.29
CA ARG A 115 0.87 -21.29 1.29
C ARG A 115 0.87 -22.15 2.57
N LYS A 116 -0.32 -22.45 3.10
CA LYS A 116 -0.48 -23.32 4.30
C LYS A 116 0.07 -24.74 4.04
N TYR A 117 -0.21 -25.28 2.86
CA TYR A 117 0.31 -26.56 2.42
C TYR A 117 1.85 -26.54 2.35
N LEU A 118 2.44 -25.54 1.70
CA LEU A 118 3.90 -25.40 1.56
C LEU A 118 4.59 -25.22 2.92
N LEU A 119 4.03 -24.41 3.81
CA LEU A 119 4.54 -24.29 5.18
C LEU A 119 4.59 -25.66 5.89
N LYS A 120 3.51 -26.45 5.77
CA LYS A 120 3.44 -27.79 6.39
C LYS A 120 4.38 -28.80 5.74
N SER A 121 4.49 -28.82 4.42
CA SER A 121 5.29 -29.80 3.68
C SER A 121 6.77 -29.54 3.72
N THR A 122 7.17 -28.27 3.74
CA THR A 122 8.61 -27.85 3.75
C THR A 122 9.14 -27.56 5.15
N GLY A 123 8.28 -27.29 6.13
CA GLY A 123 8.65 -26.80 7.45
C GLY A 123 9.24 -25.39 7.45
N ARG A 124 9.15 -24.65 6.33
CA ARG A 124 9.74 -23.32 6.15
C ARG A 124 8.68 -22.25 6.06
N SER A 125 8.83 -21.18 6.84
CA SER A 125 8.00 -19.97 6.71
C SER A 125 8.35 -19.19 5.43
N PRO A 126 7.41 -18.45 4.80
CA PRO A 126 7.73 -17.56 3.69
C PRO A 126 8.79 -16.49 4.02
N SER A 127 8.96 -16.14 5.29
CA SER A 127 9.98 -15.20 5.77
C SER A 127 11.37 -15.83 5.96
N ASP A 128 11.49 -17.14 5.86
CA ASP A 128 12.77 -17.84 5.93
C ASP A 128 13.54 -17.65 4.62
N LYS A 129 14.77 -17.16 4.69
CA LYS A 129 15.65 -16.97 3.52
C LYS A 129 15.92 -18.25 2.74
N ALA A 130 15.78 -19.40 3.38
CA ALA A 130 15.96 -20.73 2.77
C ALA A 130 14.63 -21.38 2.36
N ALA A 131 13.53 -20.64 2.36
CA ALA A 131 12.24 -21.16 1.90
C ALA A 131 12.29 -21.47 0.40
N PRO A 132 11.86 -22.67 -0.04
CA PRO A 132 11.88 -23.03 -1.45
C PRO A 132 10.71 -22.38 -2.22
N TYR A 133 10.01 -21.43 -1.62
CA TYR A 133 8.92 -20.65 -2.22
C TYR A 133 8.91 -19.23 -1.70
N LEU A 134 8.46 -18.30 -2.56
CA LEU A 134 8.23 -16.91 -2.20
C LEU A 134 6.72 -16.64 -2.28
N PHE A 135 6.19 -16.05 -1.20
CA PHE A 135 4.81 -15.62 -1.09
C PHE A 135 4.78 -14.15 -0.68
N LEU A 136 4.09 -13.34 -1.46
CA LEU A 136 3.77 -11.96 -1.10
C LEU A 136 2.40 -11.93 -0.42
N SER A 137 2.36 -11.39 0.80
CA SER A 137 1.16 -11.40 1.64
C SER A 137 0.15 -10.30 1.31
N ASP A 138 0.53 -9.36 0.47
CA ASP A 138 -0.30 -8.25 0.05
C ASP A 138 -0.81 -8.49 -1.39
N PRO A 139 -2.14 -8.66 -1.59
CA PRO A 139 -2.72 -8.91 -2.90
C PRO A 139 -2.56 -7.72 -3.85
N VAL A 140 -2.57 -6.49 -3.34
CA VAL A 140 -2.39 -5.28 -4.15
C VAL A 140 -0.98 -5.21 -4.72
N HIS A 141 0.04 -5.38 -3.86
CA HIS A 141 1.43 -5.45 -4.32
C HIS A 141 1.65 -6.60 -5.32
N LEU A 142 1.04 -7.76 -5.07
CA LEU A 142 1.15 -8.89 -5.96
C LEU A 142 0.53 -8.60 -7.34
N HIS A 143 -0.63 -7.94 -7.37
CA HIS A 143 -1.29 -7.54 -8.61
C HIS A 143 -0.45 -6.51 -9.38
N LEU A 144 0.01 -5.44 -8.73
CA LEU A 144 0.87 -4.44 -9.35
C LEU A 144 2.14 -5.09 -9.96
N LEU A 145 2.79 -5.98 -9.20
CA LEU A 145 3.98 -6.68 -9.65
C LEU A 145 3.72 -7.57 -10.86
N THR A 146 2.60 -8.30 -10.88
CA THR A 146 2.29 -9.26 -11.95
C THR A 146 1.71 -8.62 -13.19
N THR A 147 1.06 -7.47 -13.07
CA THR A 147 0.50 -6.71 -14.20
C THR A 147 1.46 -5.65 -14.74
N GLY A 148 2.50 -5.29 -13.98
CA GLY A 148 3.42 -4.21 -14.32
C GLY A 148 2.83 -2.82 -14.21
N GLN A 149 1.71 -2.69 -13.51
CA GLN A 149 1.12 -1.41 -13.19
C GLN A 149 1.89 -0.73 -12.06
N THR A 150 1.84 0.60 -12.00
CA THR A 150 2.50 1.39 -10.96
C THR A 150 1.54 2.45 -10.43
N SER A 151 1.38 2.50 -9.11
CA SER A 151 0.58 3.54 -8.46
C SER A 151 1.22 4.92 -8.66
N PHE A 152 0.39 5.93 -8.79
CA PHE A 152 0.77 7.35 -8.92
C PHE A 152 1.62 7.67 -10.15
N ARG A 153 1.69 6.77 -11.14
CA ARG A 153 2.39 7.03 -12.39
C ARG A 153 1.77 8.23 -13.12
N GLY A 154 2.62 9.14 -13.62
CA GLY A 154 2.18 10.34 -14.31
C GLY A 154 1.61 11.44 -13.42
N MET A 155 1.68 11.28 -12.08
CA MET A 155 1.13 12.21 -11.11
C MET A 155 2.23 12.94 -10.33
N THR A 156 1.93 14.15 -9.91
CA THR A 156 2.69 14.92 -8.92
C THR A 156 1.90 15.00 -7.61
N LEU A 157 2.52 15.47 -6.53
CA LEU A 157 1.82 15.67 -5.25
C LEU A 157 0.62 16.62 -5.35
N ASN A 158 0.64 17.55 -6.32
CA ASN A 158 -0.45 18.50 -6.53
C ASN A 158 -1.65 17.88 -7.24
N ASP A 159 -1.46 16.73 -7.88
CA ASP A 159 -2.55 16.00 -8.56
C ASP A 159 -3.32 15.09 -7.57
N LEU A 160 -2.80 14.93 -6.35
CA LEU A 160 -3.41 14.11 -5.31
C LEU A 160 -4.30 14.95 -4.39
N ASN A 161 -5.50 14.45 -4.14
CA ASN A 161 -6.35 14.95 -3.07
C ASN A 161 -5.88 14.32 -1.74
N ARG A 162 -5.19 15.10 -0.90
CA ARG A 162 -4.61 14.63 0.36
C ARG A 162 -5.38 15.21 1.53
N LEU A 163 -5.75 14.38 2.49
CA LEU A 163 -6.41 14.76 3.72
C LEU A 163 -5.49 14.47 4.91
N GLN A 164 -5.24 15.49 5.73
CA GLN A 164 -4.49 15.37 6.98
C GLN A 164 -5.45 15.25 8.15
N ILE A 165 -5.18 14.31 9.05
CA ILE A 165 -5.97 14.08 10.26
C ILE A 165 -5.02 14.04 11.44
N ASP A 166 -5.42 14.68 12.54
CA ASP A 166 -4.73 14.65 13.82
C ASP A 166 -5.77 14.68 14.94
N ILE A 167 -5.62 13.82 15.97
CA ILE A 167 -6.53 13.78 17.10
C ILE A 167 -5.85 14.21 18.40
N GLU A 168 -6.57 14.93 19.23
CA GLU A 168 -6.19 15.23 20.60
C GLU A 168 -7.06 14.45 21.57
N THR A 169 -6.44 13.82 22.56
CA THR A 169 -7.13 12.93 23.49
C THR A 169 -6.93 13.36 24.94
N TYR A 170 -7.95 13.16 25.76
CA TYR A 170 -7.85 13.25 27.20
C TYR A 170 -7.37 11.92 27.77
N CYS A 171 -6.36 11.97 28.63
CA CYS A 171 -5.85 10.82 29.37
C CYS A 171 -6.25 10.92 30.84
N THR A 172 -6.84 9.86 31.39
CA THR A 172 -7.20 9.78 32.81
C THR A 172 -5.98 10.00 33.72
N PRO A 173 -6.05 10.85 34.74
CA PRO A 173 -4.94 11.11 35.67
C PRO A 173 -4.38 9.81 36.27
N GLY A 174 -3.05 9.74 36.33
CA GLY A 174 -2.32 8.57 36.81
C GLY A 174 -1.89 7.59 35.71
N PHE A 175 -2.28 7.82 34.45
CA PHE A 175 -1.80 7.08 33.30
C PHE A 175 -0.95 7.97 32.39
N GLU A 176 0.02 7.36 31.73
CA GLU A 176 0.96 8.07 30.84
C GLU A 176 0.38 8.26 29.43
N PHE A 177 -0.42 7.27 28.96
CA PHE A 177 -1.01 7.26 27.61
C PHE A 177 -2.51 7.01 27.65
N PRO A 178 -3.27 7.67 26.77
CA PRO A 178 -4.71 7.41 26.62
C PRO A 178 -4.96 6.05 25.99
N LYS A 179 -6.14 5.47 26.24
CA LYS A 179 -6.63 4.24 25.63
C LYS A 179 -8.12 4.34 25.35
N ALA A 180 -8.55 4.02 24.15
CA ALA A 180 -9.96 4.07 23.74
C ALA A 180 -10.88 3.19 24.62
N GLU A 181 -10.35 2.07 25.15
CA GLU A 181 -11.12 1.15 26.01
C GLU A 181 -11.25 1.61 27.45
N ARG A 182 -10.58 2.71 27.83
CA ARG A 182 -10.66 3.26 29.21
C ARG A 182 -11.82 4.25 29.30
N GLU A 183 -12.75 4.01 30.22
CA GLU A 183 -14.03 4.70 30.36
C GLU A 183 -13.96 6.25 30.34
N ASN A 184 -12.90 6.84 30.87
CA ASN A 184 -12.77 8.30 30.96
C ASN A 184 -11.82 8.89 29.91
N ASP A 185 -11.10 8.06 29.16
CA ASP A 185 -10.27 8.53 28.07
C ASP A 185 -11.17 8.78 26.85
N ARG A 186 -10.92 9.86 26.12
CA ARG A 186 -11.74 10.23 24.97
C ARG A 186 -11.03 11.20 24.05
N ILE A 187 -11.46 11.24 22.81
CA ILE A 187 -11.07 12.30 21.87
C ILE A 187 -11.69 13.61 22.32
N ILE A 188 -10.89 14.67 22.39
CA ILE A 188 -11.32 16.02 22.76
C ILE A 188 -11.26 17.01 21.60
N ALA A 189 -10.51 16.72 20.56
CA ALA A 189 -10.51 17.46 19.31
C ALA A 189 -10.04 16.58 18.15
N ILE A 190 -10.53 16.85 16.95
CA ILE A 190 -10.04 16.29 15.69
C ILE A 190 -9.74 17.45 14.75
N ALA A 191 -8.49 17.62 14.36
CA ALA A 191 -8.09 18.58 13.34
C ALA A 191 -8.06 17.88 11.97
N VAL A 192 -8.65 18.52 10.96
CA VAL A 192 -8.68 18.02 9.60
C VAL A 192 -8.30 19.14 8.65
N SER A 193 -7.40 18.87 7.71
CA SER A 193 -7.06 19.79 6.62
C SER A 193 -6.84 19.03 5.31
N ASP A 194 -6.90 19.70 4.18
CA ASP A 194 -6.65 19.10 2.89
C ASP A 194 -5.64 19.87 2.03
N SER A 195 -5.23 19.27 0.93
CA SER A 195 -4.26 19.85 -0.01
C SER A 195 -4.76 21.09 -0.75
N THR A 196 -6.06 21.45 -0.64
CA THR A 196 -6.64 22.67 -1.23
C THR A 196 -6.53 23.88 -0.29
N GLY A 197 -6.08 23.68 0.95
CA GLY A 197 -6.00 24.69 2.00
C GLY A 197 -7.27 24.80 2.86
N TRP A 198 -8.25 23.91 2.65
CA TRP A 198 -9.39 23.81 3.56
C TRP A 198 -8.98 23.17 4.88
N GLN A 199 -9.55 23.65 5.98
CA GLN A 199 -9.28 23.09 7.31
C GLN A 199 -10.49 23.25 8.22
N THR A 200 -10.61 22.36 9.20
CA THR A 200 -11.60 22.43 10.28
C THR A 200 -11.08 21.76 11.54
N VAL A 201 -11.67 22.12 12.68
CA VAL A 201 -11.45 21.44 13.96
C VAL A 201 -12.81 21.04 14.50
N LEU A 202 -12.99 19.75 14.76
CA LEU A 202 -14.13 19.21 15.49
C LEU A 202 -13.79 19.28 16.98
N TRP A 203 -14.63 19.98 17.75
CA TRP A 203 -14.25 20.39 19.11
C TRP A 203 -15.14 19.78 20.18
N GLY A 204 -14.56 19.06 21.13
CA GLY A 204 -15.28 18.36 22.19
C GLY A 204 -16.01 19.24 23.20
N LYS A 205 -15.90 20.59 23.11
CA LYS A 205 -16.78 21.51 23.88
C LYS A 205 -18.14 21.70 23.22
N GLU A 206 -18.25 21.44 21.92
CA GLU A 206 -19.46 21.66 21.11
C GLU A 206 -20.09 20.34 20.68
N LEU A 207 -19.29 19.28 20.56
CA LEU A 207 -19.67 17.98 20.06
C LEU A 207 -19.31 16.88 21.04
N THR A 208 -20.11 15.85 21.10
CA THR A 208 -19.72 14.58 21.74
C THR A 208 -18.68 13.86 20.88
N GLU A 209 -17.95 12.92 21.47
CA GLU A 209 -16.96 12.10 20.76
C GLU A 209 -17.59 11.37 19.58
N ALA A 210 -18.77 10.76 19.76
CA ALA A 210 -19.51 10.09 18.69
C ALA A 210 -19.88 11.02 17.53
N GLU A 211 -20.28 12.26 17.83
CA GLU A 211 -20.58 13.26 16.81
C GLU A 211 -19.31 13.71 16.07
N MET A 212 -18.19 13.88 16.76
CA MET A 212 -16.90 14.20 16.13
C MET A 212 -16.47 13.09 15.15
N ILE A 213 -16.56 11.83 15.55
CA ILE A 213 -16.24 10.68 14.69
C ILE A 213 -17.20 10.61 13.50
N ALA A 214 -18.50 10.82 13.71
CA ALA A 214 -19.47 10.82 12.62
C ALA A 214 -19.21 11.95 11.61
N GLN A 215 -18.86 13.15 12.09
CA GLN A 215 -18.48 14.28 11.23
C GLN A 215 -17.16 14.04 10.51
N LEU A 216 -16.16 13.42 11.15
CA LEU A 216 -14.92 13.01 10.48
C LEU A 216 -15.21 12.05 9.34
N ASN A 217 -16.00 10.99 9.56
CA ASN A 217 -16.39 10.04 8.53
C ASN A 217 -17.09 10.72 7.36
N HIS A 218 -18.05 11.62 7.66
CA HIS A 218 -18.73 12.40 6.62
C HIS A 218 -17.75 13.28 5.84
N THR A 219 -16.81 13.91 6.52
CA THR A 219 -15.77 14.76 5.90
C THR A 219 -14.88 13.95 4.97
N ILE A 220 -14.42 12.77 5.39
CA ILE A 220 -13.61 11.86 4.55
C ILE A 220 -14.40 11.47 3.30
N GLN A 221 -15.68 11.07 3.44
CA GLN A 221 -16.54 10.70 2.31
C GLN A 221 -16.80 11.87 1.35
N ALA A 222 -17.05 13.06 1.90
CA ALA A 222 -17.35 14.24 1.08
C ALA A 222 -16.11 14.81 0.36
N ARG A 223 -14.92 14.66 0.98
CA ARG A 223 -13.65 15.13 0.42
C ARG A 223 -13.02 14.13 -0.53
N ASP A 224 -13.36 12.85 -0.43
CA ASP A 224 -12.90 11.76 -1.30
C ASP A 224 -11.37 11.81 -1.52
N PRO A 225 -10.54 11.73 -0.45
CA PRO A 225 -9.10 11.83 -0.58
C PRO A 225 -8.47 10.61 -1.23
N ASP A 226 -7.41 10.83 -2.03
CA ASP A 226 -6.55 9.78 -2.56
C ASP A 226 -5.58 9.25 -1.49
N VAL A 227 -5.21 10.13 -0.55
CA VAL A 227 -4.26 9.84 0.53
C VAL A 227 -4.75 10.47 1.82
N ILE A 228 -4.77 9.68 2.90
CA ILE A 228 -4.92 10.18 4.27
C ILE A 228 -3.53 10.18 4.91
N GLU A 229 -3.13 11.30 5.48
CA GLU A 229 -1.81 11.49 6.08
C GLU A 229 -1.90 12.11 7.48
N GLY A 230 -0.91 11.87 8.32
CA GLY A 230 -0.83 12.41 9.68
C GLY A 230 0.42 11.92 10.39
N HIS A 231 0.78 12.57 11.49
CA HIS A 231 1.86 12.11 12.34
C HIS A 231 1.40 10.90 13.15
N ASN A 232 2.13 9.79 13.07
CA ASN A 232 1.83 8.56 13.82
C ASN A 232 0.44 7.94 13.54
N LEU A 233 -0.18 8.32 12.43
CA LEU A 233 -1.56 8.03 12.05
C LEU A 233 -1.98 6.56 12.24
N PHE A 234 -1.18 5.61 11.74
CA PHE A 234 -1.49 4.17 11.82
C PHE A 234 -1.24 3.54 13.20
N LYS A 235 -0.45 4.17 14.06
CA LYS A 235 -0.15 3.63 15.39
C LYS A 235 -1.01 4.23 16.47
N PHE A 236 -1.54 5.42 16.24
CA PHE A 236 -2.33 6.15 17.22
C PHE A 236 -3.69 6.57 16.65
N ASP A 237 -3.76 7.59 15.78
CA ASP A 237 -5.01 8.27 15.39
C ASP A 237 -6.08 7.35 14.83
N LEU A 238 -5.73 6.41 13.95
CA LEU A 238 -6.68 5.46 13.36
C LEU A 238 -6.96 4.23 14.23
N ASN A 239 -6.15 3.99 15.27
CA ASN A 239 -6.35 2.87 16.18
C ASN A 239 -7.08 3.29 17.46
N TYR A 240 -7.08 4.57 17.80
CA TYR A 240 -7.79 5.10 18.93
C TYR A 240 -9.30 5.16 18.67
#